data_867273640b7ce5c42b951147083200fc
#
_entry.id   867273640b7ce5c42b951147083200fc
#
_cell.length_a   1.000
_cell.length_b   1.000
_cell.length_c   1.000
_cell.angle_alpha   90.00
_cell.angle_beta   90.00
_cell.angle_gamma   90.00
#
_symmetry.space_group_name_H-M   'P 1'
#
loop_
_entity.id
_entity.type
_entity.pdbx_description
1 polymer ?
#
loop_
_entity_poly.entity_id
_entity_poly.type
_entity_poly.pdbx_seq_one_letter_code
_entity_poly.pdbx_strand_id
1 'polypeptide(L)'
;MKKFLHIICLMGFFSICHAQQYGNEWIDYSKTYYKFKLGKTSLYRITYSSLINLGIPNNQLRGTNFKLIRNGKEVPLYVTTNGPFGAADFIEFYGEKNDGKPDSLLYKNPEDQPHNKISLFTDTAVCFLTID
;
A
#
# COMPACT_ATOMS: atom_id res chain seq x y z
N MET A 1 43.98 1.83 -32.50
CA MET A 1 43.43 2.95 -31.74
C MET A 1 41.96 3.25 -32.05
N LYS A 2 41.52 3.35 -33.32
CA LYS A 2 40.08 3.63 -33.65
C LYS A 2 39.10 2.59 -33.13
N LYS A 3 39.43 1.27 -33.17
CA LYS A 3 38.55 0.19 -32.66
C LYS A 3 38.39 0.20 -31.13
N PHE A 4 39.39 0.65 -30.39
CA PHE A 4 39.35 0.77 -28.93
C PHE A 4 38.45 1.91 -28.48
N LEU A 5 38.42 3.01 -29.26
CA LEU A 5 37.53 4.15 -29.01
C LEU A 5 36.03 3.78 -29.13
N HIS A 6 35.68 2.91 -30.10
CA HIS A 6 34.30 2.46 -30.28
C HIS A 6 33.80 1.57 -29.13
N ILE A 7 34.68 0.75 -28.54
CA ILE A 7 34.35 -0.11 -27.40
C ILE A 7 34.08 0.74 -26.15
N ILE A 8 34.88 1.81 -25.93
CA ILE A 8 34.65 2.72 -24.79
C ILE A 8 33.36 3.53 -24.98
N CYS A 9 33.03 3.97 -26.19
CA CYS A 9 31.72 4.61 -26.44
C CYS A 9 30.54 3.66 -26.22
N LEU A 10 30.66 2.40 -26.61
CA LEU A 10 29.59 1.41 -26.42
C LEU A 10 29.34 1.09 -24.93
N MET A 11 30.40 1.05 -24.11
CA MET A 11 30.28 0.86 -22.65
C MET A 11 29.67 2.06 -21.94
N GLY A 12 29.82 3.28 -22.45
CA GLY A 12 29.23 4.48 -21.83
C GLY A 12 27.70 4.58 -21.96
N PHE A 13 27.07 3.87 -22.88
CA PHE A 13 25.63 3.91 -23.08
C PHE A 13 24.83 3.01 -22.11
N PHE A 14 25.49 2.11 -21.40
CA PHE A 14 24.81 1.20 -20.44
C PHE A 14 24.53 1.83 -19.07
N SER A 15 24.95 3.06 -18.81
CA SER A 15 24.93 3.65 -17.46
C SER A 15 23.70 4.51 -17.14
N ILE A 16 22.69 4.64 -18.02
CA ILE A 16 21.58 5.61 -17.84
C ILE A 16 20.20 4.95 -17.87
N CYS A 17 20.08 3.68 -17.51
CA CYS A 17 18.75 3.12 -17.23
C CYS A 17 18.41 3.31 -15.75
N HIS A 18 18.02 4.52 -15.37
CA HIS A 18 17.25 4.70 -14.14
C HIS A 18 15.82 4.27 -14.42
N ALA A 19 15.43 3.10 -13.93
CA ALA A 19 14.02 2.70 -13.92
C ALA A 19 13.25 3.73 -13.07
N GLN A 20 12.26 4.38 -13.65
CA GLN A 20 11.36 5.26 -12.91
C GLN A 20 10.63 4.42 -11.86
N GLN A 21 10.75 4.80 -10.59
CA GLN A 21 9.92 4.24 -9.52
C GLN A 21 8.54 4.88 -9.60
N TYR A 22 7.53 4.06 -9.91
CA TYR A 22 6.13 4.52 -10.02
C TYR A 22 5.39 4.46 -8.68
N GLY A 23 6.00 3.91 -7.61
CA GLY A 23 5.38 3.76 -6.30
C GLY A 23 4.32 2.65 -6.22
N ASN A 24 4.27 1.77 -7.22
CA ASN A 24 3.38 0.63 -7.31
C ASN A 24 4.12 -0.73 -7.26
N GLU A 25 5.41 -0.73 -6.97
CA GLU A 25 6.26 -1.91 -6.91
C GLU A 25 5.84 -2.89 -5.80
N TRP A 26 5.04 -2.42 -4.82
CA TRP A 26 4.46 -3.24 -3.77
C TRP A 26 3.28 -4.11 -4.25
N ILE A 27 2.75 -3.87 -5.45
CA ILE A 27 1.59 -4.58 -5.97
C ILE A 27 2.03 -5.91 -6.58
N ASP A 28 1.54 -6.99 -6.03
CA ASP A 28 1.61 -8.31 -6.64
C ASP A 28 0.33 -8.54 -7.47
N TYR A 29 0.45 -8.48 -8.78
CA TYR A 29 -0.69 -8.58 -9.71
C TYR A 29 -1.34 -9.97 -9.73
N SER A 30 -0.77 -10.97 -9.07
CA SER A 30 -1.39 -12.28 -8.89
C SER A 30 -2.37 -12.33 -7.72
N LYS A 31 -2.40 -11.30 -6.86
CA LYS A 31 -3.21 -11.23 -5.63
C LYS A 31 -4.45 -10.39 -5.80
N THR A 32 -5.45 -10.68 -4.98
CA THR A 32 -6.65 -9.85 -4.83
C THR A 32 -6.45 -8.84 -3.71
N TYR A 33 -6.77 -7.57 -3.97
CA TYR A 33 -6.70 -6.49 -3.00
C TYR A 33 -8.10 -5.92 -2.75
N TYR A 34 -8.51 -5.93 -1.49
CA TYR A 34 -9.78 -5.35 -1.04
C TYR A 34 -9.52 -3.92 -0.60
N LYS A 35 -9.99 -2.96 -1.41
CA LYS A 35 -9.80 -1.54 -1.16
C LYS A 35 -10.86 -1.00 -0.22
N PHE A 36 -10.45 -0.25 0.79
CA PHE A 36 -11.35 0.48 1.66
C PHE A 36 -10.81 1.85 2.06
N LYS A 37 -11.70 2.69 2.59
CA LYS A 37 -11.43 4.09 2.87
C LYS A 37 -11.41 4.35 4.36
N LEU A 38 -10.48 5.20 4.81
CA LEU A 38 -10.35 5.67 6.17
C LEU A 38 -10.62 7.17 6.20
N GLY A 39 -11.79 7.59 6.71
CA GLY A 39 -12.17 9.00 6.82
C GLY A 39 -11.77 9.66 8.14
N LYS A 40 -11.27 8.88 9.10
CA LYS A 40 -10.87 9.37 10.44
C LYS A 40 -9.61 8.66 10.90
N THR A 41 -8.86 9.31 11.76
CA THR A 41 -7.77 8.68 12.51
C THR A 41 -8.40 7.98 13.73
N SER A 42 -8.35 6.65 13.76
CA SER A 42 -9.00 5.82 14.77
C SER A 42 -8.47 4.38 14.77
N LEU A 43 -8.85 3.63 15.80
CA LEU A 43 -8.76 2.17 15.78
C LEU A 43 -9.91 1.64 14.92
N TYR A 44 -9.59 0.80 13.95
CA TYR A 44 -10.52 0.16 13.04
C TYR A 44 -10.58 -1.34 13.32
N ARG A 45 -11.78 -1.90 13.21
CA ARG A 45 -12.00 -3.33 13.33
C ARG A 45 -12.69 -3.89 12.09
N ILE A 46 -12.13 -4.95 11.54
CA ILE A 46 -12.72 -5.74 10.46
C ILE A 46 -13.13 -7.08 11.04
N THR A 47 -14.43 -7.34 11.04
CA THR A 47 -15.00 -8.58 11.60
C THR A 47 -15.02 -9.69 10.57
N TYR A 48 -15.11 -10.94 11.02
CA TYR A 48 -15.35 -12.10 10.16
C TYR A 48 -16.54 -11.88 9.22
N SER A 49 -17.68 -11.41 9.74
CA SER A 49 -18.87 -11.14 8.92
C SER A 49 -18.62 -10.13 7.82
N SER A 50 -17.79 -9.10 8.07
CA SER A 50 -17.42 -8.13 7.05
C SER A 50 -16.63 -8.77 5.91
N LEU A 51 -15.71 -9.71 6.24
CA LEU A 51 -14.91 -10.41 5.23
C LEU A 51 -15.78 -11.36 4.38
N ILE A 52 -16.69 -12.10 5.01
CA ILE A 52 -17.64 -12.97 4.30
C ILE A 52 -18.54 -12.16 3.37
N ASN A 53 -19.05 -11.00 3.81
CA ASN A 53 -19.88 -10.11 3.01
C ASN A 53 -19.14 -9.53 1.78
N LEU A 54 -17.81 -9.46 1.83
CA LEU A 54 -16.97 -9.12 0.67
C LEU A 54 -16.79 -10.28 -0.30
N GLY A 55 -17.36 -11.45 -0.02
CA GLY A 55 -17.26 -12.64 -0.86
C GLY A 55 -15.97 -13.44 -0.68
N ILE A 56 -15.24 -13.21 0.40
CA ILE A 56 -14.01 -13.95 0.68
C ILE A 56 -14.38 -15.35 1.18
N PRO A 57 -13.89 -16.44 0.52
CA PRO A 57 -14.21 -17.79 0.94
C PRO A 57 -13.66 -18.09 2.34
N ASN A 58 -14.47 -18.74 3.18
CA ASN A 58 -14.10 -19.05 4.56
C ASN A 58 -12.81 -19.87 4.70
N ASN A 59 -12.55 -20.78 3.76
CA ASN A 59 -11.35 -21.62 3.76
C ASN A 59 -10.05 -20.86 3.50
N GLN A 60 -10.12 -19.62 3.04
CA GLN A 60 -8.98 -18.74 2.85
C GLN A 60 -8.69 -17.88 4.10
N LEU A 61 -9.66 -17.80 5.03
CA LEU A 61 -9.54 -16.96 6.22
C LEU A 61 -8.71 -17.65 7.30
N ARG A 62 -7.47 -17.23 7.41
CA ARG A 62 -6.54 -17.59 8.50
C ARG A 62 -5.88 -16.33 9.04
N GLY A 63 -5.67 -16.29 10.35
CA GLY A 63 -5.14 -15.09 11.00
C GLY A 63 -3.75 -14.68 10.50
N THR A 64 -2.93 -15.64 10.08
CA THR A 64 -1.58 -15.38 9.55
C THR A 64 -1.54 -14.86 8.13
N ASN A 65 -2.68 -14.91 7.40
CA ASN A 65 -2.70 -14.62 5.96
C ASN A 65 -3.03 -13.15 5.65
N PHE A 66 -3.46 -12.39 6.64
CA PHE A 66 -3.87 -11.00 6.42
C PHE A 66 -2.69 -10.06 6.34
N LYS A 67 -2.68 -9.23 5.30
CA LYS A 67 -1.77 -8.10 5.16
C LYS A 67 -2.55 -6.85 4.78
N LEU A 68 -2.27 -5.76 5.47
CA LEU A 68 -2.85 -4.45 5.21
C LEU A 68 -1.77 -3.52 4.67
N ILE A 69 -2.05 -2.87 3.56
CA ILE A 69 -1.10 -1.98 2.89
C ILE A 69 -1.68 -0.58 2.79
N ARG A 70 -0.89 0.42 3.16
CA ARG A 70 -1.19 1.84 2.98
C ARG A 70 0.05 2.55 2.43
N ASN A 71 -0.12 3.33 1.38
CA ASN A 71 0.96 4.07 0.72
C ASN A 71 2.18 3.18 0.40
N GLY A 72 1.92 1.95 -0.09
CA GLY A 72 2.96 0.99 -0.45
C GLY A 72 3.68 0.33 0.73
N LYS A 73 3.24 0.56 1.97
CA LYS A 73 3.85 0.00 3.19
C LYS A 73 2.84 -0.84 3.94
N GLU A 74 3.33 -1.93 4.54
CA GLU A 74 2.53 -2.77 5.40
C GLU A 74 2.19 -2.04 6.71
N VAL A 75 0.91 -2.13 7.11
CA VAL A 75 0.39 -1.59 8.37
C VAL A 75 0.30 -2.74 9.37
N PRO A 76 0.84 -2.59 10.59
CA PRO A 76 0.71 -3.60 11.62
C PRO A 76 -0.75 -3.93 11.92
N LEU A 77 -1.04 -5.24 12.02
CA LEU A 77 -2.36 -5.77 12.35
C LEU A 77 -2.31 -6.51 13.69
N TYR A 78 -3.34 -6.31 14.50
CA TYR A 78 -3.70 -7.25 15.55
C TYR A 78 -4.77 -8.21 15.00
N VAL A 79 -4.56 -9.51 15.16
CA VAL A 79 -5.51 -10.54 14.73
C VAL A 79 -5.77 -11.45 15.93
N THR A 80 -7.02 -11.74 16.21
CA THR A 80 -7.43 -12.51 17.40
C THR A 80 -6.95 -13.95 17.40
N THR A 81 -6.63 -14.52 16.23
CA THR A 81 -6.15 -15.89 16.06
C THR A 81 -5.07 -15.97 15.00
N ASN A 82 -4.15 -16.90 15.14
CA ASN A 82 -3.19 -17.27 14.08
C ASN A 82 -3.69 -18.44 13.21
N GLY A 83 -4.76 -19.11 13.66
CA GLY A 83 -5.36 -20.27 13.02
C GLY A 83 -6.50 -19.93 12.06
N PRO A 84 -7.42 -20.89 11.85
CA PRO A 84 -8.66 -20.65 11.12
C PRO A 84 -9.44 -19.50 11.75
N PHE A 85 -9.89 -18.57 10.93
CA PHE A 85 -10.57 -17.36 11.35
C PHE A 85 -12.08 -17.61 11.35
N GLY A 86 -12.74 -17.42 12.49
CA GLY A 86 -14.15 -17.75 12.69
C GLY A 86 -15.02 -16.56 13.10
N ALA A 87 -16.29 -16.83 13.39
CA ALA A 87 -17.31 -15.81 13.62
C ALA A 87 -17.03 -14.85 14.79
N ALA A 88 -16.25 -15.27 15.78
CA ALA A 88 -15.84 -14.44 16.91
C ALA A 88 -14.55 -13.65 16.65
N ASP A 89 -13.86 -13.91 15.54
CA ASP A 89 -12.57 -13.32 15.26
C ASP A 89 -12.69 -11.97 14.53
N PHE A 90 -11.67 -11.17 14.72
CA PHE A 90 -11.54 -9.86 14.08
C PHE A 90 -10.09 -9.47 13.88
N ILE A 91 -9.89 -8.52 12.97
CA ILE A 91 -8.64 -7.82 12.71
C ILE A 91 -8.79 -6.41 13.26
N GLU A 92 -7.80 -5.92 13.99
CA GLU A 92 -7.73 -4.51 14.41
C GLU A 92 -6.43 -3.87 13.92
N PHE A 93 -6.52 -2.58 13.58
CA PHE A 93 -5.39 -1.77 13.22
C PHE A 93 -5.66 -0.29 13.51
N TYR A 94 -4.60 0.45 13.74
CA TYR A 94 -4.68 1.89 13.84
C TYR A 94 -4.62 2.50 12.44
N GLY A 95 -5.70 3.15 12.04
CA GLY A 95 -5.83 3.80 10.75
C GLY A 95 -5.81 5.31 10.88
N GLU A 96 -5.01 5.97 10.06
CA GLU A 96 -4.92 7.43 10.00
C GLU A 96 -5.65 7.94 8.75
N LYS A 97 -6.38 9.05 8.90
CA LYS A 97 -6.94 9.76 7.75
C LYS A 97 -5.83 10.29 6.83
N ASN A 98 -6.19 10.83 5.69
CA ASN A 98 -5.21 11.44 4.79
C ASN A 98 -4.56 12.67 5.46
N ASP A 99 -3.24 12.63 5.57
CA ASP A 99 -2.40 13.67 6.17
C ASP A 99 -1.82 14.66 5.14
N GLY A 100 -2.22 14.51 3.87
CA GLY A 100 -1.76 15.36 2.78
C GLY A 100 -0.36 15.03 2.24
N LYS A 101 0.37 14.08 2.82
CA LYS A 101 1.70 13.70 2.28
C LYS A 101 1.68 13.29 0.80
N PRO A 102 0.69 12.50 0.33
CA PRO A 102 0.60 12.16 -1.09
C PRO A 102 0.37 13.37 -1.99
N ASP A 103 -0.19 14.46 -1.46
CA ASP A 103 -0.50 15.65 -2.24
C ASP A 103 0.75 16.40 -2.70
N SER A 104 1.89 16.20 -2.02
CA SER A 104 3.16 16.83 -2.39
C SER A 104 3.58 16.56 -3.83
N LEU A 105 3.19 15.40 -4.38
CA LEU A 105 3.44 15.03 -5.76
C LEU A 105 2.62 15.83 -6.79
N LEU A 106 1.62 16.57 -6.35
CA LEU A 106 0.78 17.42 -7.20
C LEU A 106 1.37 18.82 -7.40
N TYR A 107 2.38 19.17 -6.60
CA TYR A 107 3.07 20.46 -6.68
C TYR A 107 4.35 20.34 -7.50
N LYS A 108 4.70 21.39 -8.24
CA LYS A 108 5.94 21.43 -9.01
C LYS A 108 7.17 21.29 -8.11
N ASN A 109 7.14 21.96 -6.96
CA ASN A 109 8.09 21.77 -5.88
C ASN A 109 7.30 21.30 -4.65
N PRO A 110 7.65 20.18 -4.01
CA PRO A 110 6.93 19.63 -2.84
C PRO A 110 6.80 20.62 -1.68
N GLU A 111 7.76 21.54 -1.53
CA GLU A 111 7.76 22.60 -0.52
C GLU A 111 6.70 23.69 -0.74
N ASP A 112 6.13 23.78 -1.94
CA ASP A 112 5.04 24.72 -2.25
C ASP A 112 3.69 24.22 -1.69
N GLN A 113 3.65 23.02 -1.09
CA GLN A 113 2.45 22.49 -0.45
C GLN A 113 2.07 23.34 0.77
N PRO A 114 0.88 23.96 0.80
CA PRO A 114 0.50 24.91 1.87
C PRO A 114 0.38 24.27 3.24
N HIS A 115 0.13 22.96 3.30
CA HIS A 115 -0.08 22.24 4.54
C HIS A 115 0.38 20.78 4.43
N ASN A 116 1.20 20.33 5.38
CA ASN A 116 1.81 18.98 5.38
C ASN A 116 1.17 17.98 6.39
N LYS A 117 0.05 18.36 7.01
CA LYS A 117 -0.68 17.53 7.99
C LYS A 117 -2.16 17.33 7.63
N ILE A 118 -2.64 18.00 6.61
CA ILE A 118 -4.02 17.94 6.13
C ILE A 118 -3.97 17.99 4.61
N SER A 119 -4.67 17.05 3.95
CA SER A 119 -4.89 17.14 2.52
C SER A 119 -5.88 18.27 2.20
N LEU A 120 -5.60 19.04 1.17
CA LEU A 120 -6.53 20.03 0.62
C LEU A 120 -7.57 19.42 -0.32
N PHE A 121 -7.39 18.13 -0.70
CA PHE A 121 -8.24 17.47 -1.69
C PHE A 121 -9.21 16.49 -1.04
N THR A 122 -8.77 15.73 -0.03
CA THR A 122 -9.62 14.75 0.66
C THR A 122 -9.05 14.34 2.01
N ASP A 123 -9.92 14.23 3.00
CA ASP A 123 -9.56 13.65 4.31
C ASP A 123 -9.43 12.13 4.27
N THR A 124 -9.85 11.50 3.17
CA THR A 124 -9.93 10.05 3.07
C THR A 124 -8.60 9.43 2.63
N ALA A 125 -8.03 8.59 3.48
CA ALA A 125 -6.95 7.69 3.12
C ALA A 125 -7.50 6.40 2.51
N VAL A 126 -6.66 5.71 1.75
CA VAL A 126 -6.97 4.41 1.14
C VAL A 126 -6.05 3.35 1.70
N CYS A 127 -6.64 2.21 2.06
CA CYS A 127 -5.93 1.00 2.45
C CYS A 127 -6.33 -0.17 1.56
N PHE A 128 -5.44 -1.15 1.48
CA PHE A 128 -5.64 -2.38 0.72
C PHE A 128 -5.37 -3.57 1.63
N LEU A 129 -6.39 -4.41 1.82
CA LEU A 129 -6.26 -5.69 2.51
C LEU A 129 -6.03 -6.78 1.47
N THR A 130 -5.04 -7.62 1.68
CA THR A 130 -4.85 -8.86 0.90
C THR A 130 -4.78 -10.06 1.83
N ILE A 131 -5.06 -11.24 1.28
CA ILE A 131 -5.04 -12.52 2.00
C ILE A 131 -4.09 -13.41 1.20
N ASP A 132 -3.00 -13.82 1.85
CA ASP A 132 -1.95 -14.66 1.25
C ASP A 132 -2.23 -16.17 1.41
#